data_ce0373d8f46fc28ebffbb2303efd6422
#
_entry.id   ce0373d8f46fc28ebffbb2303efd6422
#
_cell.length_a   1.000
_cell.length_b   1.000
_cell.length_c   1.000
_cell.angle_alpha   90.00
_cell.angle_beta   90.00
_cell.angle_gamma   90.00
#
_symmetry.space_group_name_H-M   'P 1'
#
loop_
_entity.id
_entity.type
_entity.pdbx_description
1 polymer ?
#
loop_
_entity_poly.entity_id
_entity_poly.type
_entity_poly.pdbx_seq_one_letter_code
_entity_poly.pdbx_strand_id
1 'polypeptide(L)'
;MCCRDESNPLTPYLYKATVDLPNNTNVFIYSEPEKKGMVWGFDASTNTCELASSRPVSLCDSQSTEEKVREVVFDAFSFEISPLKKEMTVNDVVFMLYKKNASDNDFVSNTLRAQNVSLTNGEEVRTELIDLNVLKFDPDFFKLEGDKLMYIGQTGNVTLYMNTMFNFVFVESAENPLTTNVSYPEVLFVNGWGIGRPELWNYNPDWDFNNAVIFRKVSEDATQTVYSQTVIVSKWVQFKFYNQKDWGGEFSCPNITFEDDNFKAVEESGKPGNYNISPSLGDDTSYKSAVAKITFIVPKSGNTTHFRSTILVESDLD
;
A
#
# COMPACT_ATOMS: atom_id res chain seq x y z
N MET A 1 -19.51 -28.29 -20.48
CA MET A 1 -20.49 -28.91 -19.55
C MET A 1 -19.67 -29.52 -18.42
N CYS A 2 -19.99 -29.21 -17.19
CA CYS A 2 -19.32 -29.80 -16.02
C CYS A 2 -20.00 -31.17 -15.76
N CYS A 3 -19.25 -32.24 -15.71
CA CYS A 3 -19.75 -33.58 -15.44
C CYS A 3 -19.31 -34.01 -14.05
N ARG A 4 -20.18 -34.80 -13.38
CA ARG A 4 -19.83 -35.45 -12.11
C ARG A 4 -18.55 -36.27 -12.32
N ASP A 5 -17.62 -36.18 -11.38
CA ASP A 5 -16.42 -37.04 -11.36
C ASP A 5 -16.83 -38.46 -10.94
N GLU A 6 -17.05 -39.34 -11.89
CA GLU A 6 -17.38 -40.75 -11.63
C GLU A 6 -16.15 -41.62 -11.33
N SER A 7 -14.95 -41.06 -11.44
CA SER A 7 -13.70 -41.79 -11.21
C SER A 7 -13.46 -42.11 -9.72
N ASN A 8 -14.11 -41.37 -8.81
CA ASN A 8 -14.01 -41.59 -7.38
C ASN A 8 -15.40 -41.66 -6.72
N PRO A 9 -15.90 -42.86 -6.42
CA PRO A 9 -17.23 -43.04 -5.80
C PRO A 9 -17.32 -42.47 -4.37
N LEU A 10 -16.18 -42.15 -3.73
CA LEU A 10 -16.15 -41.56 -2.40
C LEU A 10 -16.34 -40.03 -2.40
N THR A 11 -16.33 -39.40 -3.58
CA THR A 11 -16.53 -37.96 -3.73
C THR A 11 -17.65 -37.64 -4.75
N PRO A 12 -18.91 -38.06 -4.49
CA PRO A 12 -20.03 -37.95 -5.45
C PRO A 12 -20.46 -36.50 -5.69
N TYR A 13 -19.90 -35.54 -4.99
CA TYR A 13 -20.19 -34.10 -5.03
C TYR A 13 -19.16 -33.31 -5.85
N LEU A 14 -18.09 -33.98 -6.36
CA LEU A 14 -17.11 -33.29 -7.22
C LEU A 14 -17.61 -33.29 -8.69
N TYR A 15 -17.56 -32.11 -9.27
CA TYR A 15 -17.90 -31.88 -10.67
C TYR A 15 -16.67 -31.31 -11.39
N LYS A 16 -16.31 -31.89 -12.52
CA LYS A 16 -15.16 -31.48 -13.33
C LYS A 16 -15.58 -31.03 -14.71
N ALA A 17 -14.90 -30.02 -15.20
CA ALA A 17 -15.02 -29.57 -16.58
C ALA A 17 -13.64 -29.35 -17.19
N THR A 18 -13.37 -29.98 -18.34
CA THR A 18 -12.23 -29.60 -19.16
C THR A 18 -12.59 -28.35 -19.95
N VAL A 19 -11.76 -27.31 -19.87
CA VAL A 19 -12.01 -26.01 -20.48
C VAL A 19 -10.74 -25.50 -21.18
N ASP A 20 -10.86 -24.46 -21.95
CA ASP A 20 -9.73 -23.69 -22.51
C ASP A 20 -10.05 -22.21 -22.32
N LEU A 21 -9.80 -21.72 -21.10
CA LEU A 21 -10.13 -20.36 -20.69
C LEU A 21 -8.86 -19.59 -20.34
N PRO A 22 -8.72 -18.33 -20.78
CA PRO A 22 -7.66 -17.46 -20.28
C PRO A 22 -7.72 -17.31 -18.75
N ASN A 23 -6.57 -17.13 -18.10
CA ASN A 23 -6.54 -16.76 -16.70
C ASN A 23 -7.33 -15.46 -16.47
N ASN A 24 -7.92 -15.32 -15.28
CA ASN A 24 -8.84 -14.24 -14.90
C ASN A 24 -10.18 -14.24 -15.65
N THR A 25 -10.57 -15.38 -16.25
CA THR A 25 -11.92 -15.52 -16.79
C THR A 25 -12.94 -15.59 -15.65
N ASN A 26 -13.97 -14.75 -15.75
CA ASN A 26 -15.09 -14.71 -14.81
C ASN A 26 -16.19 -15.70 -15.20
N VAL A 27 -16.59 -16.54 -14.27
CA VAL A 27 -17.60 -17.57 -14.50
C VAL A 27 -18.70 -17.55 -13.43
N PHE A 28 -19.88 -18.08 -13.81
CA PHE A 28 -20.90 -18.51 -12.87
C PHE A 28 -21.13 -20.00 -13.05
N ILE A 29 -21.49 -20.70 -11.98
CA ILE A 29 -21.84 -22.11 -12.00
C ILE A 29 -23.37 -22.22 -12.01
N TYR A 30 -23.90 -23.00 -12.91
CA TYR A 30 -25.34 -23.26 -13.00
C TYR A 30 -25.62 -24.73 -12.79
N SER A 31 -26.68 -25.07 -12.04
CA SER A 31 -27.09 -26.47 -11.82
C SER A 31 -27.64 -27.16 -13.07
N GLU A 32 -28.08 -26.39 -14.05
CA GLU A 32 -28.67 -26.88 -15.29
C GLU A 32 -28.02 -26.20 -16.51
N PRO A 33 -28.04 -26.87 -17.69
CA PRO A 33 -27.59 -26.27 -18.94
C PRO A 33 -28.35 -25.00 -19.31
N GLU A 34 -27.78 -24.21 -20.25
CA GLU A 34 -28.39 -23.00 -20.80
C GLU A 34 -28.65 -21.90 -19.76
N LYS A 35 -27.82 -21.84 -18.70
CA LYS A 35 -27.91 -20.86 -17.60
C LYS A 35 -29.26 -20.95 -16.86
N LYS A 36 -29.75 -22.14 -16.67
CA LYS A 36 -30.97 -22.44 -15.91
C LYS A 36 -30.65 -23.00 -14.53
N GLY A 37 -31.69 -23.12 -13.71
CA GLY A 37 -31.60 -23.68 -12.38
C GLY A 37 -30.92 -22.73 -11.36
N MET A 38 -30.32 -23.33 -10.35
CA MET A 38 -29.59 -22.60 -9.33
C MET A 38 -28.27 -22.04 -9.90
N VAL A 39 -27.92 -20.84 -9.48
CA VAL A 39 -26.66 -20.18 -9.85
C VAL A 39 -25.81 -19.95 -8.62
N TRP A 40 -24.53 -20.25 -8.72
CA TRP A 40 -23.52 -19.91 -7.72
C TRP A 40 -22.54 -18.89 -8.30
N GLY A 41 -22.26 -17.89 -7.52
CA GLY A 41 -21.19 -16.92 -7.75
C GLY A 41 -20.24 -16.92 -6.58
N PHE A 42 -19.42 -15.88 -6.48
CA PHE A 42 -18.36 -15.79 -5.49
C PHE A 42 -18.82 -15.11 -4.19
N ASP A 43 -18.49 -15.72 -3.05
CA ASP A 43 -18.55 -15.09 -1.72
C ASP A 43 -17.13 -14.77 -1.26
N ALA A 44 -16.83 -13.47 -1.16
CA ALA A 44 -15.53 -12.99 -0.75
C ALA A 44 -15.24 -13.19 0.75
N SER A 45 -16.28 -13.41 1.57
CA SER A 45 -16.11 -13.58 3.02
C SER A 45 -15.62 -14.98 3.39
N THR A 46 -15.99 -15.98 2.57
CA THR A 46 -15.62 -17.39 2.77
C THR A 46 -14.63 -17.91 1.74
N ASN A 47 -14.35 -17.10 0.71
CA ASN A 47 -13.53 -17.49 -0.45
C ASN A 47 -14.06 -18.74 -1.18
N THR A 48 -15.40 -18.94 -1.16
CA THR A 48 -16.11 -20.06 -1.75
C THR A 48 -17.20 -19.58 -2.70
N CYS A 49 -17.99 -20.51 -3.24
CA CYS A 49 -19.18 -20.17 -4.02
C CYS A 49 -20.40 -20.02 -3.12
N GLU A 50 -21.20 -19.01 -3.39
CA GLU A 50 -22.47 -18.73 -2.71
C GLU A 50 -23.64 -18.85 -3.68
N LEU A 51 -24.74 -19.46 -3.23
CA LEU A 51 -25.97 -19.56 -4.00
C LEU A 51 -26.60 -18.19 -4.23
N ALA A 52 -26.97 -17.91 -5.46
CA ALA A 52 -27.59 -16.67 -5.90
C ALA A 52 -26.70 -15.41 -5.77
N SER A 53 -25.39 -15.56 -5.58
CA SER A 53 -24.47 -14.42 -5.65
C SER A 53 -24.46 -13.79 -7.04
N SER A 54 -24.48 -12.46 -7.09
CA SER A 54 -24.35 -11.69 -8.33
C SER A 54 -22.89 -11.48 -8.76
N ARG A 55 -21.94 -11.86 -7.92
CA ARG A 55 -20.50 -11.73 -8.17
C ARG A 55 -19.98 -12.97 -8.89
N PRO A 56 -19.34 -12.85 -10.07
CA PRO A 56 -18.77 -14.01 -10.74
C PRO A 56 -17.54 -14.53 -9.99
N VAL A 57 -17.26 -15.82 -10.17
CA VAL A 57 -16.01 -16.44 -9.72
C VAL A 57 -14.93 -16.15 -10.75
N SER A 58 -13.78 -15.65 -10.32
CA SER A 58 -12.62 -15.46 -11.18
C SER A 58 -11.69 -16.68 -11.11
N LEU A 59 -11.44 -17.30 -12.24
CA LEU A 59 -10.59 -18.49 -12.35
C LEU A 59 -9.17 -18.10 -12.74
N CYS A 60 -8.17 -18.70 -12.07
CA CYS A 60 -6.76 -18.49 -12.40
C CYS A 60 -5.94 -19.72 -12.01
N ASP A 61 -5.36 -20.39 -12.98
CA ASP A 61 -4.39 -21.46 -12.76
C ASP A 61 -2.98 -20.86 -12.71
N SER A 62 -2.49 -20.61 -11.51
CA SER A 62 -1.15 -20.06 -11.27
C SER A 62 -0.02 -21.05 -11.59
N GLN A 63 -0.34 -22.32 -11.80
CA GLN A 63 0.64 -23.36 -12.17
C GLN A 63 0.72 -23.57 -13.69
N SER A 64 -0.20 -22.98 -14.43
CA SER A 64 -0.23 -23.12 -15.90
C SER A 64 0.80 -22.20 -16.55
N THR A 65 1.75 -22.78 -17.28
CA THR A 65 2.75 -22.03 -18.06
C THR A 65 2.16 -21.32 -19.29
N GLU A 66 0.92 -21.67 -19.67
CA GLU A 66 0.21 -21.09 -20.80
C GLU A 66 -0.69 -19.92 -20.39
N GLU A 67 -0.73 -19.57 -19.11
CA GLU A 67 -1.65 -18.58 -18.53
C GLU A 67 -3.13 -18.89 -18.82
N LYS A 68 -3.48 -20.17 -18.82
CA LYS A 68 -4.81 -20.67 -19.13
C LYS A 68 -5.31 -21.67 -18.10
N VAL A 69 -6.60 -21.62 -17.84
CA VAL A 69 -7.31 -22.65 -17.07
C VAL A 69 -7.72 -23.78 -18.00
N ARG A 70 -7.29 -25.01 -17.71
CA ARG A 70 -7.58 -26.22 -18.49
C ARG A 70 -8.61 -27.14 -17.85
N GLU A 71 -8.69 -27.12 -16.54
CA GLU A 71 -9.67 -27.89 -15.78
C GLU A 71 -10.29 -27.00 -14.70
N VAL A 72 -11.60 -27.16 -14.49
CA VAL A 72 -12.33 -26.54 -13.39
C VAL A 72 -12.97 -27.64 -12.57
N VAL A 73 -12.76 -27.62 -11.27
CA VAL A 73 -13.37 -28.52 -10.30
C VAL A 73 -14.27 -27.72 -9.36
N PHE A 74 -15.53 -28.14 -9.23
CA PHE A 74 -16.46 -27.58 -8.25
C PHE A 74 -16.87 -28.65 -7.25
N ASP A 75 -16.66 -28.38 -5.98
CA ASP A 75 -17.11 -29.22 -4.88
C ASP A 75 -18.45 -28.71 -4.36
N ALA A 76 -19.53 -29.43 -4.65
CA ALA A 76 -20.88 -29.05 -4.25
C ALA A 76 -21.17 -29.32 -2.76
N PHE A 77 -20.23 -29.89 -2.01
CA PHE A 77 -20.36 -30.11 -0.58
C PHE A 77 -19.74 -28.95 0.22
N SER A 78 -18.51 -28.55 -0.14
CA SER A 78 -17.81 -27.41 0.49
C SER A 78 -18.10 -26.08 -0.22
N PHE A 79 -18.71 -26.11 -1.40
CA PHE A 79 -18.90 -24.97 -2.30
C PHE A 79 -17.58 -24.35 -2.80
N GLU A 80 -16.49 -25.10 -2.73
CA GLU A 80 -15.20 -24.70 -3.25
C GLU A 80 -15.11 -24.87 -4.76
N ILE A 81 -14.37 -23.98 -5.42
CA ILE A 81 -14.05 -24.08 -6.84
C ILE A 81 -12.53 -23.96 -7.04
N SER A 82 -11.98 -24.74 -7.97
CA SER A 82 -10.56 -24.74 -8.31
C SER A 82 -10.38 -24.75 -9.83
N PRO A 83 -9.43 -24.03 -10.39
CA PRO A 83 -8.52 -23.09 -9.73
C PRO A 83 -9.20 -21.73 -9.50
N LEU A 84 -9.34 -21.35 -8.25
CA LEU A 84 -9.83 -20.03 -7.87
C LEU A 84 -8.68 -19.03 -7.89
N LYS A 85 -8.94 -17.83 -8.45
CA LYS A 85 -8.01 -16.73 -8.27
C LYS A 85 -7.94 -16.37 -6.79
N LYS A 86 -6.84 -16.71 -6.18
CA LYS A 86 -6.58 -16.28 -4.82
C LYS A 86 -6.16 -14.82 -4.83
N GLU A 87 -6.73 -14.03 -3.95
CA GLU A 87 -6.44 -12.61 -3.81
C GLU A 87 -5.74 -12.38 -2.47
N MET A 88 -4.78 -11.45 -2.44
CA MET A 88 -4.16 -11.04 -1.18
C MET A 88 -5.18 -10.27 -0.35
N THR A 89 -5.36 -10.66 0.91
CA THR A 89 -6.30 -9.99 1.83
C THR A 89 -5.66 -9.60 3.15
N VAL A 90 -6.23 -8.56 3.76
CA VAL A 90 -5.98 -8.16 5.14
C VAL A 90 -7.33 -8.02 5.83
N ASN A 91 -7.57 -8.76 6.90
CA ASN A 91 -8.88 -8.87 7.57
C ASN A 91 -10.04 -9.03 6.57
N ASP A 92 -9.89 -9.99 5.65
CA ASP A 92 -10.85 -10.33 4.59
C ASP A 92 -11.07 -9.23 3.52
N VAL A 93 -10.34 -8.12 3.59
CA VAL A 93 -10.41 -7.05 2.58
C VAL A 93 -9.33 -7.27 1.52
N VAL A 94 -9.76 -7.37 0.27
CA VAL A 94 -8.89 -7.63 -0.89
C VAL A 94 -8.06 -6.40 -1.26
N PHE A 95 -6.79 -6.61 -1.56
CA PHE A 95 -5.95 -5.62 -2.23
C PHE A 95 -6.27 -5.57 -3.72
N MET A 96 -6.76 -4.43 -4.19
CA MET A 96 -7.11 -4.17 -5.59
C MET A 96 -6.17 -3.14 -6.21
N LEU A 97 -5.99 -3.19 -7.53
CA LEU A 97 -5.25 -2.14 -8.25
C LEU A 97 -5.82 -0.76 -7.91
N TYR A 98 -4.95 0.15 -7.52
CA TYR A 98 -5.35 1.49 -7.13
C TYR A 98 -5.57 2.39 -8.35
N LYS A 99 -6.76 2.96 -8.45
CA LYS A 99 -7.11 4.02 -9.40
C LYS A 99 -7.28 5.33 -8.66
N LYS A 100 -6.64 6.40 -9.15
CA LYS A 100 -6.77 7.73 -8.53
C LYS A 100 -8.21 8.25 -8.62
N ASN A 101 -8.87 8.05 -9.76
CA ASN A 101 -10.29 8.38 -9.96
C ASN A 101 -11.03 7.17 -10.55
N ALA A 102 -12.27 6.95 -10.14
CA ALA A 102 -13.08 5.82 -10.61
C ALA A 102 -13.32 5.84 -12.14
N SER A 103 -13.27 7.02 -12.75
CA SER A 103 -13.43 7.21 -14.20
C SER A 103 -12.15 7.05 -15.01
N ASP A 104 -10.99 7.01 -14.34
CA ASP A 104 -9.71 6.93 -15.04
C ASP A 104 -9.38 5.48 -15.39
N ASN A 105 -8.80 5.28 -16.57
CA ASN A 105 -8.13 4.03 -16.90
C ASN A 105 -6.70 4.00 -16.36
N ASP A 106 -6.24 5.09 -15.75
CA ASP A 106 -4.89 5.24 -15.24
C ASP A 106 -4.81 4.72 -13.80
N PHE A 107 -4.01 3.68 -13.64
CA PHE A 107 -3.68 3.13 -12.33
C PHE A 107 -2.44 3.84 -11.78
N VAL A 108 -2.39 4.02 -10.47
CA VAL A 108 -1.12 4.37 -9.81
C VAL A 108 -0.21 3.15 -9.91
N SER A 109 0.91 3.34 -10.59
CA SER A 109 1.87 2.27 -10.88
C SER A 109 2.29 1.54 -9.60
N ASN A 110 2.39 0.22 -9.69
CA ASN A 110 2.88 -0.62 -8.60
C ASN A 110 2.14 -0.45 -7.26
N THR A 111 0.87 -0.01 -7.29
CA THR A 111 0.10 0.23 -6.06
C THR A 111 -1.19 -0.56 -6.05
N LEU A 112 -1.36 -1.37 -5.00
CA LEU A 112 -2.61 -2.02 -4.65
C LEU A 112 -3.20 -1.31 -3.42
N ARG A 113 -4.53 -1.32 -3.28
CA ARG A 113 -5.23 -0.67 -2.18
C ARG A 113 -6.31 -1.58 -1.59
N ALA A 114 -6.32 -1.70 -0.26
CA ALA A 114 -7.43 -2.26 0.51
C ALA A 114 -8.08 -1.14 1.32
N GLN A 115 -9.38 -0.89 1.11
CA GLN A 115 -10.12 0.20 1.74
C GLN A 115 -11.05 -0.31 2.85
N ASN A 116 -11.27 0.51 3.87
CA ASN A 116 -12.17 0.22 4.98
C ASN A 116 -11.79 -1.06 5.74
N VAL A 117 -10.49 -1.33 5.86
CA VAL A 117 -9.99 -2.43 6.68
C VAL A 117 -10.22 -2.08 8.14
N SER A 118 -11.04 -2.86 8.84
CA SER A 118 -11.27 -2.68 10.28
C SER A 118 -10.12 -3.29 11.07
N LEU A 119 -9.40 -2.46 11.82
CA LEU A 119 -8.27 -2.86 12.65
C LEU A 119 -8.47 -2.41 14.09
N THR A 120 -8.07 -3.28 15.04
CA THR A 120 -8.16 -3.02 16.48
C THR A 120 -6.75 -3.00 17.07
N ASN A 121 -6.45 -1.95 17.83
CA ASN A 121 -5.16 -1.85 18.53
C ASN A 121 -4.91 -3.07 19.43
N GLY A 122 -3.73 -3.67 19.29
CA GLY A 122 -3.30 -4.84 20.05
C GLY A 122 -3.84 -6.17 19.54
N GLU A 123 -4.63 -6.20 18.47
CA GLU A 123 -5.13 -7.42 17.87
C GLU A 123 -4.27 -7.91 16.71
N GLU A 124 -4.31 -9.23 16.48
CA GLU A 124 -3.70 -9.88 15.33
C GLU A 124 -4.44 -9.51 14.03
N VAL A 125 -3.69 -9.17 13.01
CA VAL A 125 -4.19 -8.88 11.67
C VAL A 125 -4.15 -10.15 10.85
N ARG A 126 -5.31 -10.61 10.40
CA ARG A 126 -5.40 -11.79 9.54
C ARG A 126 -4.94 -11.44 8.12
N THR A 127 -4.06 -12.25 7.59
CA THR A 127 -3.53 -12.07 6.23
C THR A 127 -3.67 -13.38 5.46
N GLU A 128 -4.11 -13.28 4.19
CA GLU A 128 -4.10 -14.43 3.27
C GLU A 128 -3.23 -14.11 2.06
N LEU A 129 -2.44 -15.10 1.63
CA LEU A 129 -1.49 -15.00 0.51
C LEU A 129 -0.48 -13.85 0.66
N ILE A 130 -0.22 -13.44 1.87
CA ILE A 130 0.79 -12.44 2.21
C ILE A 130 1.93 -13.15 2.94
N ASP A 131 3.11 -13.12 2.34
CA ASP A 131 4.33 -13.59 3.00
C ASP A 131 4.92 -12.45 3.85
N LEU A 132 4.76 -12.56 5.17
CA LEU A 132 5.26 -11.56 6.14
C LEU A 132 6.79 -11.47 6.21
N ASN A 133 7.52 -12.43 5.60
CA ASN A 133 8.97 -12.33 5.47
C ASN A 133 9.37 -11.39 4.32
N VAL A 134 8.53 -11.28 3.30
CA VAL A 134 8.76 -10.48 2.10
C VAL A 134 8.07 -9.13 2.21
N LEU A 135 6.77 -9.10 2.50
CA LEU A 135 5.99 -7.88 2.60
C LEU A 135 6.23 -7.22 3.97
N LYS A 136 6.67 -5.97 3.94
CA LYS A 136 6.88 -5.13 5.13
C LYS A 136 5.69 -4.20 5.35
N PHE A 137 5.41 -3.91 6.59
CA PHE A 137 4.35 -3.00 7.00
C PHE A 137 4.94 -1.79 7.72
N ASP A 138 4.25 -0.66 7.63
CA ASP A 138 4.66 0.57 8.31
C ASP A 138 4.81 0.34 9.82
N PRO A 139 6.03 0.47 10.38
CA PRO A 139 6.31 0.13 11.76
C PRO A 139 5.66 1.09 12.79
N ASP A 140 5.11 2.21 12.35
CA ASP A 140 4.32 3.09 13.21
C ASP A 140 2.93 2.51 13.52
N PHE A 141 2.47 1.56 12.68
CA PHE A 141 1.11 0.99 12.78
C PHE A 141 1.10 -0.52 12.94
N PHE A 142 2.21 -1.20 12.65
CA PHE A 142 2.29 -2.66 12.73
C PHE A 142 3.58 -3.11 13.38
N LYS A 143 3.50 -4.24 14.08
CA LYS A 143 4.66 -4.98 14.58
C LYS A 143 4.49 -6.48 14.34
N LEU A 144 5.60 -7.19 14.16
CA LEU A 144 5.60 -8.64 14.15
C LEU A 144 5.84 -9.15 15.58
N GLU A 145 5.00 -10.08 16.04
CA GLU A 145 5.18 -10.85 17.27
C GLU A 145 5.26 -12.35 16.90
N GLY A 146 6.48 -12.83 16.71
CA GLY A 146 6.70 -14.16 16.11
C GLY A 146 6.29 -14.14 14.64
N ASP A 147 5.33 -14.99 14.28
CA ASP A 147 4.72 -15.09 12.93
C ASP A 147 3.42 -14.29 12.78
N LYS A 148 3.03 -13.54 13.80
CA LYS A 148 1.79 -12.76 13.83
C LYS A 148 2.03 -11.30 13.54
N LEU A 149 1.24 -10.74 12.62
CA LEU A 149 1.19 -9.32 12.38
C LEU A 149 0.19 -8.69 13.36
N MET A 150 0.67 -7.77 14.20
CA MET A 150 -0.15 -7.06 15.19
C MET A 150 -0.36 -5.62 14.75
N TYR A 151 -1.59 -5.11 14.87
CA TYR A 151 -1.86 -3.70 14.67
C TYR A 151 -1.61 -2.92 15.96
N ILE A 152 -0.86 -1.83 15.87
CA ILE A 152 -0.50 -0.98 17.02
C ILE A 152 -0.96 0.48 16.86
N GLY A 153 -1.61 0.82 15.73
CA GLY A 153 -2.21 2.12 15.52
C GLY A 153 -3.55 2.29 16.25
N GLN A 154 -4.21 3.42 16.05
CA GLN A 154 -5.53 3.68 16.66
C GLN A 154 -6.60 2.78 16.07
N THR A 155 -7.42 2.15 16.94
CA THR A 155 -8.56 1.34 16.51
C THR A 155 -9.49 2.10 15.57
N GLY A 156 -9.82 1.51 14.44
CA GLY A 156 -10.72 2.09 13.45
C GLY A 156 -10.60 1.49 12.06
N ASN A 157 -11.28 2.09 11.10
CA ASN A 157 -11.16 1.75 9.71
C ASN A 157 -9.93 2.46 9.09
N VAL A 158 -9.11 1.71 8.40
CA VAL A 158 -7.93 2.23 7.69
C VAL A 158 -8.00 1.91 6.21
N THR A 159 -7.21 2.63 5.42
CA THR A 159 -6.89 2.27 4.04
C THR A 159 -5.43 1.85 4.00
N LEU A 160 -5.16 0.71 3.39
CA LEU A 160 -3.82 0.18 3.21
C LEU A 160 -3.42 0.33 1.75
N TYR A 161 -2.21 0.85 1.51
CA TYR A 161 -1.62 0.95 0.19
C TYR A 161 -0.37 0.07 0.14
N MET A 162 -0.42 -0.99 -0.65
CA MET A 162 0.72 -1.86 -0.89
C MET A 162 1.47 -1.39 -2.14
N ASN A 163 2.70 -0.97 -1.96
CA ASN A 163 3.61 -0.72 -3.07
C ASN A 163 4.37 -2.01 -3.39
N THR A 164 4.12 -2.57 -4.57
CA THR A 164 4.69 -3.86 -4.98
C THR A 164 6.17 -3.78 -5.39
N MET A 165 6.67 -2.58 -5.72
CA MET A 165 8.09 -2.38 -6.04
C MET A 165 8.97 -2.48 -4.79
N PHE A 166 8.46 -1.98 -3.64
CA PHE A 166 9.17 -2.04 -2.36
C PHE A 166 8.70 -3.19 -1.46
N ASN A 167 7.64 -3.92 -1.86
CA ASN A 167 6.96 -4.87 -0.98
C ASN A 167 6.65 -4.24 0.39
N PHE A 168 6.02 -3.07 0.38
CA PHE A 168 5.75 -2.28 1.57
C PHE A 168 4.29 -1.80 1.63
N VAL A 169 3.69 -1.88 2.83
CA VAL A 169 2.31 -1.44 3.10
C VAL A 169 2.32 -0.15 3.91
N PHE A 170 1.77 0.90 3.30
CA PHE A 170 1.52 2.20 3.93
C PHE A 170 0.11 2.24 4.51
N VAL A 171 -0.08 3.08 5.52
CA VAL A 171 -1.37 3.24 6.22
C VAL A 171 -1.90 4.65 6.03
N GLU A 172 -3.17 4.75 5.68
CA GLU A 172 -3.99 5.94 5.85
C GLU A 172 -5.03 5.69 6.92
N SER A 173 -5.08 6.55 7.91
CA SER A 173 -6.01 6.44 9.05
C SER A 173 -6.39 7.82 9.57
N ALA A 174 -7.27 7.87 10.58
CA ALA A 174 -7.61 9.12 11.25
C ALA A 174 -6.39 9.82 11.90
N GLU A 175 -5.42 9.04 12.40
CA GLU A 175 -4.18 9.56 12.97
C GLU A 175 -3.07 9.79 11.94
N ASN A 176 -3.23 9.28 10.72
CA ASN A 176 -2.30 9.42 9.61
C ASN A 176 -3.04 9.75 8.30
N PRO A 177 -3.71 10.90 8.22
CA PRO A 177 -4.47 11.29 7.04
C PRO A 177 -3.53 11.61 5.87
N LEU A 178 -4.00 11.37 4.63
CA LEU A 178 -3.31 11.77 3.41
C LEU A 178 -3.50 13.26 3.12
N THR A 179 -4.70 13.75 3.39
CA THR A 179 -5.07 15.15 3.19
C THR A 179 -5.77 15.66 4.45
N THR A 180 -5.57 16.95 4.76
CA THR A 180 -6.22 17.56 5.90
C THR A 180 -6.47 19.05 5.63
N ASN A 181 -7.50 19.58 6.26
CA ASN A 181 -7.73 21.03 6.37
C ASN A 181 -7.03 21.62 7.60
N VAL A 182 -6.30 20.81 8.35
CA VAL A 182 -5.52 21.22 9.51
C VAL A 182 -4.23 21.86 9.02
N SER A 183 -3.81 22.91 9.70
CA SER A 183 -2.59 23.65 9.40
C SER A 183 -1.54 23.49 10.50
N TYR A 184 -0.36 24.04 10.28
CA TYR A 184 0.66 24.17 11.32
C TYR A 184 0.09 24.88 12.58
N PRO A 185 0.39 24.46 13.80
CA PRO A 185 1.41 23.47 14.16
C PRO A 185 0.95 22.00 14.24
N GLU A 186 -0.26 21.68 13.79
CA GLU A 186 -0.74 20.29 13.87
C GLU A 186 -0.14 19.38 12.78
N VAL A 187 0.26 19.97 11.66
CA VAL A 187 0.95 19.30 10.56
C VAL A 187 2.06 20.17 9.98
N LEU A 188 3.03 19.53 9.34
CA LEU A 188 3.94 20.16 8.38
C LEU A 188 3.60 19.69 6.97
N PHE A 189 3.90 20.55 6.01
CA PHE A 189 3.79 20.23 4.60
C PHE A 189 5.17 20.01 4.01
N VAL A 190 5.33 18.92 3.27
CA VAL A 190 6.54 18.66 2.51
C VAL A 190 6.21 18.74 1.04
N ASN A 191 6.96 19.57 0.34
CA ASN A 191 6.83 19.73 -1.09
C ASN A 191 8.20 19.60 -1.74
N GLY A 192 8.22 19.10 -2.97
CA GLY A 192 9.46 18.85 -3.65
C GLY A 192 9.30 17.89 -4.81
N TRP A 193 10.40 17.29 -5.18
CA TRP A 193 10.48 16.32 -6.25
C TRP A 193 11.07 15.01 -5.72
N GLY A 194 10.49 13.88 -6.16
CA GLY A 194 10.98 12.55 -5.80
C GLY A 194 10.75 12.12 -4.36
N ILE A 195 9.83 12.78 -3.64
CA ILE A 195 9.35 12.36 -2.31
C ILE A 195 7.82 12.21 -2.39
N GLY A 196 7.25 11.19 -1.76
CA GLY A 196 5.81 11.04 -1.79
C GLY A 196 5.29 9.79 -1.11
N ARG A 197 4.05 9.51 -1.39
CA ARG A 197 3.31 8.35 -0.88
C ARG A 197 2.63 7.63 -2.05
N PRO A 198 2.20 6.35 -1.88
CA PRO A 198 1.64 5.53 -2.96
C PRO A 198 0.38 6.10 -3.63
N GLU A 199 -0.39 6.97 -2.96
CA GLU A 199 -1.57 7.61 -3.52
C GLU A 199 -1.25 8.76 -4.48
N LEU A 200 0.00 9.23 -4.51
CA LEU A 200 0.44 10.27 -5.43
C LEU A 200 0.91 9.68 -6.76
N TRP A 201 0.60 10.35 -7.85
CA TRP A 201 1.13 10.02 -9.17
C TRP A 201 2.66 10.07 -9.14
N ASN A 202 3.30 9.00 -9.59
CA ASN A 202 4.76 8.83 -9.54
C ASN A 202 5.38 9.09 -8.15
N TYR A 203 4.58 8.98 -7.07
CA TYR A 203 5.02 9.25 -5.69
C TYR A 203 5.68 10.63 -5.55
N ASN A 204 5.15 11.65 -6.23
CA ASN A 204 5.83 12.92 -6.41
C ASN A 204 4.84 14.10 -6.29
N PRO A 205 5.04 15.04 -5.38
CA PRO A 205 4.29 16.29 -5.35
C PRO A 205 4.61 17.20 -6.53
N ASP A 206 5.80 17.12 -7.11
CA ASP A 206 6.27 17.92 -8.24
C ASP A 206 6.18 19.44 -8.01
N TRP A 207 6.53 19.88 -6.79
CA TRP A 207 6.45 21.26 -6.32
C TRP A 207 5.03 21.87 -6.38
N ASP A 208 3.98 21.03 -6.48
CA ASP A 208 2.57 21.42 -6.38
C ASP A 208 2.05 21.21 -4.96
N PHE A 209 1.70 22.29 -4.26
CA PHE A 209 1.18 22.23 -2.90
C PHE A 209 -0.17 21.49 -2.78
N ASN A 210 -0.91 21.28 -3.88
CA ASN A 210 -2.10 20.46 -3.85
C ASN A 210 -1.76 18.97 -3.59
N ASN A 211 -0.53 18.58 -3.94
CA ASN A 211 0.00 17.24 -3.74
C ASN A 211 1.01 17.15 -2.59
N ALA A 212 1.20 18.23 -1.82
CA ALA A 212 2.15 18.24 -0.72
C ALA A 212 1.94 17.08 0.25
N VAL A 213 3.02 16.42 0.65
CA VAL A 213 2.99 15.34 1.64
C VAL A 213 2.82 15.94 3.03
N ILE A 214 1.89 15.38 3.80
CA ILE A 214 1.59 15.82 5.17
C ILE A 214 2.44 15.02 6.14
N PHE A 215 3.20 15.72 6.97
CA PHE A 215 3.88 15.15 8.12
C PHE A 215 3.04 15.42 9.37
N ARG A 216 2.50 14.36 9.95
CA ARG A 216 1.67 14.46 11.16
C ARG A 216 2.48 14.76 12.39
N LYS A 217 1.91 15.51 13.33
CA LYS A 217 2.46 15.68 14.66
C LYS A 217 2.32 14.35 15.43
N VAL A 218 3.45 13.76 15.81
CA VAL A 218 3.48 12.49 16.54
C VAL A 218 3.70 12.67 18.03
N SER A 219 4.35 13.76 18.42
CA SER A 219 4.45 14.15 19.84
C SER A 219 4.73 15.65 19.99
N GLU A 220 4.43 16.15 21.16
CA GLU A 220 4.70 17.52 21.56
C GLU A 220 4.96 17.58 23.07
N ASP A 221 6.00 18.30 23.46
CA ASP A 221 6.31 18.60 24.87
C ASP A 221 6.61 20.09 25.08
N ALA A 222 7.14 20.43 26.26
CA ALA A 222 7.47 21.83 26.59
C ALA A 222 8.64 22.40 25.74
N THR A 223 9.45 21.54 25.11
CA THR A 223 10.70 21.93 24.44
C THR A 223 10.64 21.83 22.93
N GLN A 224 9.81 20.91 22.40
CA GLN A 224 9.80 20.59 20.96
C GLN A 224 8.46 20.01 20.50
N THR A 225 8.26 20.07 19.19
CA THR A 225 7.19 19.36 18.48
C THR A 225 7.83 18.42 17.46
N VAL A 226 7.39 17.16 17.42
CA VAL A 226 7.94 16.13 16.54
C VAL A 226 6.91 15.79 15.48
N TYR A 227 7.32 15.86 14.22
CA TYR A 227 6.55 15.46 13.05
C TYR A 227 7.19 14.25 12.38
N SER A 228 6.39 13.34 11.89
CA SER A 228 6.90 12.15 11.19
C SER A 228 5.99 11.69 10.09
N GLN A 229 6.57 11.06 9.08
CA GLN A 229 5.86 10.36 8.03
C GLN A 229 6.74 9.30 7.39
N THR A 230 6.12 8.19 7.00
CA THR A 230 6.72 7.18 6.13
C THR A 230 6.45 7.54 4.67
N VAL A 231 7.50 7.65 3.88
CA VAL A 231 7.45 8.16 2.50
C VAL A 231 8.28 7.30 1.55
N ILE A 232 7.97 7.39 0.26
CA ILE A 232 8.85 6.92 -0.80
C ILE A 232 9.79 8.06 -1.19
N VAL A 233 11.08 7.78 -1.30
CA VAL A 233 12.09 8.71 -1.78
C VAL A 233 12.80 8.12 -2.99
N SER A 234 12.92 8.92 -4.05
CA SER A 234 13.70 8.54 -5.22
C SER A 234 15.19 8.86 -5.01
N LYS A 235 16.05 8.23 -5.83
CA LYS A 235 17.48 8.55 -5.83
C LYS A 235 17.82 10.02 -6.15
N TRP A 236 16.88 10.76 -6.70
CA TRP A 236 17.04 12.17 -7.08
C TRP A 236 16.19 13.11 -6.23
N VAL A 237 15.80 12.67 -5.05
CA VAL A 237 14.88 13.43 -4.20
C VAL A 237 15.43 14.81 -3.83
N GLN A 238 14.56 15.81 -3.95
CA GLN A 238 14.79 17.18 -3.50
C GLN A 238 13.49 17.72 -2.90
N PHE A 239 13.53 18.16 -1.64
CA PHE A 239 12.32 18.62 -0.96
C PHE A 239 12.64 19.64 0.13
N LYS A 240 11.59 20.29 0.62
CA LYS A 240 11.63 21.23 1.74
C LYS A 240 10.41 21.01 2.64
N PHE A 241 10.56 21.44 3.89
CA PHE A 241 9.48 21.51 4.86
C PHE A 241 8.89 22.91 4.93
N TYR A 242 7.56 22.99 5.07
CA TYR A 242 6.81 24.25 5.14
C TYR A 242 5.83 24.21 6.32
N ASN A 243 5.64 25.39 6.95
CA ASN A 243 4.63 25.59 7.97
C ASN A 243 3.26 26.02 7.36
N GLN A 244 3.13 26.02 6.06
CA GLN A 244 1.89 26.34 5.35
C GLN A 244 1.81 25.58 4.02
N LYS A 245 0.60 25.41 3.50
CA LYS A 245 0.33 24.76 2.20
C LYS A 245 0.44 25.78 1.05
N ASP A 246 1.55 26.50 1.00
CA ASP A 246 1.85 27.51 0.00
C ASP A 246 3.35 27.87 0.06
N TRP A 247 3.82 28.62 -0.93
CA TRP A 247 5.18 29.20 -0.93
C TRP A 247 5.38 30.17 0.24
N GLY A 248 6.59 30.24 0.73
CA GLY A 248 6.94 30.91 1.95
C GLY A 248 6.75 30.03 3.19
N GLY A 249 7.20 30.49 4.35
CA GLY A 249 7.13 29.68 5.59
C GLY A 249 7.96 28.41 5.57
N GLU A 250 8.95 28.32 4.68
CA GLU A 250 9.88 27.19 4.62
C GLU A 250 10.83 27.18 5.82
N PHE A 251 11.14 25.98 6.29
CA PHE A 251 12.22 25.78 7.24
C PHE A 251 13.55 25.83 6.50
N SER A 252 14.38 26.81 6.84
CA SER A 252 15.65 27.03 6.16
C SER A 252 16.59 25.85 6.30
N CYS A 253 16.91 25.16 5.22
CA CYS A 253 17.76 23.98 5.22
C CYS A 253 19.14 24.18 5.87
N PRO A 254 19.84 25.33 5.73
CA PRO A 254 21.07 25.62 6.46
C PRO A 254 20.92 25.61 7.98
N ASN A 255 19.72 25.79 8.52
CA ASN A 255 19.43 25.75 9.95
C ASN A 255 18.93 24.38 10.43
N ILE A 256 18.99 23.35 9.57
CA ILE A 256 18.61 21.98 9.91
C ILE A 256 19.87 21.21 10.31
N THR A 257 19.83 20.59 11.47
CA THR A 257 20.83 19.60 11.89
C THR A 257 20.36 18.22 11.45
N PHE A 258 21.11 17.58 10.57
CA PHE A 258 20.88 16.20 10.14
C PHE A 258 21.50 15.26 11.17
N GLU A 259 20.73 14.36 11.72
CA GLU A 259 21.17 13.43 12.78
C GLU A 259 21.66 12.08 12.22
N ASP A 260 21.55 11.89 10.91
CA ASP A 260 22.06 10.75 10.17
C ASP A 260 22.67 11.20 8.83
N ASP A 261 23.32 10.29 8.14
CA ASP A 261 24.04 10.58 6.91
C ASP A 261 23.23 10.31 5.63
N ASN A 262 21.93 10.00 5.72
CA ASN A 262 21.14 9.69 4.55
C ASN A 262 20.80 10.93 3.71
N PHE A 263 20.66 12.09 4.36
CA PHE A 263 20.27 13.35 3.72
C PHE A 263 21.15 14.52 4.17
N LYS A 264 21.21 15.54 3.34
CA LYS A 264 21.90 16.80 3.62
C LYS A 264 21.23 17.99 2.96
N ALA A 265 21.55 19.20 3.38
CA ALA A 265 21.21 20.42 2.66
C ALA A 265 22.12 20.59 1.44
N VAL A 266 21.51 20.76 0.26
CA VAL A 266 22.23 20.98 -1.00
C VAL A 266 21.74 22.27 -1.65
N GLU A 267 22.67 23.17 -1.97
CA GLU A 267 22.34 24.40 -2.68
C GLU A 267 21.99 24.10 -4.14
N GLU A 268 20.87 24.65 -4.60
CA GLU A 268 20.44 24.47 -5.97
C GLU A 268 21.35 25.18 -6.97
N SER A 269 21.84 24.45 -7.95
CA SER A 269 22.74 25.01 -8.97
C SER A 269 22.12 26.18 -9.69
N GLY A 270 22.83 27.30 -9.73
CA GLY A 270 22.37 28.55 -10.36
C GLY A 270 21.36 29.37 -9.56
N LYS A 271 21.05 28.97 -8.32
CA LYS A 271 20.14 29.70 -7.42
C LYS A 271 20.76 29.86 -6.03
N PRO A 272 21.76 30.76 -5.88
CA PRO A 272 22.45 30.99 -4.61
C PRO A 272 21.48 31.27 -3.45
N GLY A 273 21.69 30.61 -2.33
CA GLY A 273 20.85 30.71 -1.14
C GLY A 273 19.60 29.85 -1.16
N ASN A 274 19.31 29.16 -2.25
CA ASN A 274 18.21 28.20 -2.34
C ASN A 274 18.73 26.78 -2.06
N TYR A 275 18.41 26.26 -0.87
CA TYR A 275 18.82 24.93 -0.44
C TYR A 275 17.65 23.97 -0.40
N ASN A 276 17.87 22.74 -0.86
CA ASN A 276 16.93 21.63 -0.74
C ASN A 276 17.50 20.54 0.15
N ILE A 277 16.64 19.74 0.76
CA ILE A 277 17.06 18.48 1.39
C ILE A 277 17.19 17.43 0.27
N SER A 278 18.35 16.84 0.18
CA SER A 278 18.73 15.89 -0.88
C SER A 278 19.54 14.73 -0.28
N PRO A 279 19.69 13.60 -0.98
CA PRO A 279 20.53 12.51 -0.51
C PRO A 279 21.96 12.97 -0.24
N SER A 280 22.57 12.42 0.79
CA SER A 280 23.97 12.69 1.13
C SER A 280 24.95 12.04 0.18
N LEU A 281 24.55 10.91 -0.39
CA LEU A 281 25.37 10.15 -1.31
C LEU A 281 25.49 10.96 -2.61
N GLY A 282 26.64 11.56 -2.81
CA GLY A 282 26.98 12.38 -3.97
C GLY A 282 26.81 11.61 -5.30
N ASP A 283 27.76 11.73 -6.24
CA ASP A 283 27.74 11.07 -7.55
C ASP A 283 27.80 9.52 -7.50
N ASP A 284 27.55 8.92 -6.32
CA ASP A 284 27.45 7.47 -6.19
C ASP A 284 26.17 6.98 -6.84
N THR A 285 26.34 6.31 -7.97
CA THR A 285 25.27 5.69 -8.75
C THR A 285 24.61 4.51 -8.02
N SER A 286 25.08 4.14 -6.84
CA SER A 286 24.53 3.06 -6.02
C SER A 286 23.32 3.48 -5.16
N TYR A 287 23.03 4.78 -5.04
CA TYR A 287 21.85 5.21 -4.28
C TYR A 287 20.56 4.77 -4.99
N LYS A 288 19.77 4.01 -4.28
CA LYS A 288 18.51 3.45 -4.77
C LYS A 288 17.31 4.25 -4.26
N SER A 289 16.18 4.11 -4.93
CA SER A 289 14.91 4.55 -4.36
C SER A 289 14.57 3.71 -3.12
N ALA A 290 13.94 4.33 -2.13
CA ALA A 290 13.72 3.70 -0.84
C ALA A 290 12.37 4.10 -0.23
N VAL A 291 11.90 3.28 0.71
CA VAL A 291 10.91 3.69 1.71
C VAL A 291 11.67 4.17 2.94
N ALA A 292 11.42 5.40 3.33
CA ALA A 292 12.07 6.02 4.47
C ALA A 292 11.04 6.54 5.47
N LYS A 293 11.29 6.33 6.76
CA LYS A 293 10.64 7.07 7.83
C LYS A 293 11.45 8.34 8.08
N ILE A 294 10.82 9.49 7.92
CA ILE A 294 11.43 10.79 8.15
C ILE A 294 10.77 11.43 9.37
N THR A 295 11.61 11.96 10.26
CA THR A 295 11.20 12.67 11.47
C THR A 295 11.82 14.08 11.45
N PHE A 296 10.98 15.08 11.67
CA PHE A 296 11.38 16.49 11.71
C PHE A 296 11.00 17.07 13.06
N ILE A 297 12.00 17.57 13.79
CA ILE A 297 11.86 18.04 15.17
C ILE A 297 12.01 19.56 15.18
N VAL A 298 10.94 20.24 15.57
CA VAL A 298 10.88 21.70 15.64
C VAL A 298 10.96 22.13 17.10
N PRO A 299 12.04 22.82 17.53
CA PRO A 299 12.16 23.32 18.90
C PRO A 299 11.18 24.49 19.13
N LYS A 300 10.65 24.60 20.36
CA LYS A 300 9.80 25.73 20.78
C LYS A 300 10.59 26.97 21.10
N SER A 301 11.90 26.83 21.27
CA SER A 301 12.84 27.95 21.48
C SER A 301 14.17 27.66 20.77
N GLY A 302 14.80 28.69 20.22
CA GLY A 302 15.97 28.50 19.35
C GLY A 302 15.62 28.37 17.86
N ASN A 303 16.65 28.31 17.03
CA ASN A 303 16.48 28.34 15.56
C ASN A 303 16.90 27.04 14.87
N THR A 304 17.37 26.03 15.60
CA THR A 304 17.89 24.81 14.99
C THR A 304 16.82 23.73 15.03
N THR A 305 16.33 23.36 13.87
CA THR A 305 15.48 22.18 13.69
C THR A 305 16.34 20.94 13.49
N HIS A 306 15.83 19.77 13.84
CA HIS A 306 16.54 18.51 13.67
C HIS A 306 15.79 17.62 12.66
N PHE A 307 16.57 16.97 11.83
CA PHE A 307 16.08 16.01 10.83
C PHE A 307 16.71 14.65 11.11
N ARG A 308 15.84 13.64 11.16
CA ARG A 308 16.25 12.24 11.31
C ARG A 308 15.53 11.40 10.27
N SER A 309 16.24 10.43 9.72
CA SER A 309 15.67 9.48 8.80
C SER A 309 16.06 8.03 9.16
N THR A 310 15.23 7.09 8.72
CA THR A 310 15.52 5.67 8.81
C THR A 310 15.06 5.04 7.49
N ILE A 311 15.98 4.41 6.78
CA ILE A 311 15.64 3.65 5.59
C ILE A 311 15.02 2.33 6.04
N LEU A 312 13.77 2.09 5.63
CA LEU A 312 13.01 0.89 5.98
C LEU A 312 13.17 -0.21 4.95
N VAL A 313 13.16 0.17 3.67
CA VAL A 313 13.33 -0.74 2.53
C VAL A 313 14.02 0.02 1.41
N GLU A 314 14.97 -0.62 0.74
CA GLU A 314 15.57 -0.15 -0.52
C GLU A 314 15.02 -0.96 -1.69
N SER A 315 14.86 -0.32 -2.84
CA SER A 315 14.49 -1.03 -4.06
C SER A 315 15.72 -1.73 -4.65
N ASP A 316 15.54 -2.98 -5.07
CA ASP A 316 16.54 -3.69 -5.86
C ASP A 316 16.47 -3.33 -7.36
N LEU A 317 15.47 -2.55 -7.74
CA LEU A 317 15.22 -2.10 -9.11
C LEU A 317 15.74 -0.67 -9.29
N ASP A 318 16.62 -0.49 -10.26
CA ASP A 318 17.11 0.82 -10.73
C ASP A 318 16.07 1.55 -11.61
#